data_db949ed46d2c4760ea470cdf5faebf18
#
_entry.id   db949ed46d2c4760ea470cdf5faebf18
#
_cell.length_a   1.000
_cell.length_b   1.000
_cell.length_c   1.000
_cell.angle_alpha   90.00
_cell.angle_beta   90.00
_cell.angle_gamma   90.00
#
_symmetry.space_group_name_H-M   'P 1'
#
loop_
_entity.id
_entity.type
_entity.pdbx_description
1 polymer ?
#
loop_
_entity_poly.entity_id
_entity_poly.type
_entity_poly.pdbx_seq_one_letter_code
_entity_poly.pdbx_strand_id
1 'polypeptide(L)'
;MSRYTKKDIICMAEEEDVEFIRLQFTDIFGMLKNVAVTASQLEKALNNRCMFDGSAIEGFVRIEESDMYLYPDLDTFAIFPWRPQQGKVARLMCDVYRPNGEPFEGDPRYVLKKVLKEAADMGYEFHVGPECEFFLFHTDEEGLPTTNTHENASYFDVGPIDLAENVRRDIVLNLEDMDIEVEASHHELSPAQHEIDLEYTEGLAAADNIMTFKMAVKTIAKRHGLHATFMPKPKAGMNGSGMHINMSLADAHGKNLFVDDNDSLGLSKVAYQFMAGILSHIREITLLTNPLVNSYKRLVPGYDAPVCVAWSAHANRSALIRIPSARGEDSTRIELRCPDSAVNP
;
A
#
# COMPACT_ATOMS: atom_id res chain seq x y z
N MET A 1 -10.88 13.35 14.42
CA MET A 1 -11.66 12.49 15.37
C MET A 1 -12.06 11.26 14.62
N SER A 2 -12.05 10.07 15.26
CA SER A 2 -12.49 8.84 14.61
C SER A 2 -13.94 8.99 14.10
N ARG A 3 -14.20 8.47 12.90
CA ARG A 3 -15.53 8.43 12.23
C ARG A 3 -16.49 7.53 13.01
N TYR A 4 -15.97 6.45 13.61
CA TYR A 4 -16.76 5.45 14.31
C TYR A 4 -16.43 5.40 15.80
N THR A 5 -17.44 5.10 16.61
CA THR A 5 -17.28 4.75 18.02
C THR A 5 -17.17 3.22 18.17
N LYS A 6 -16.70 2.74 19.34
CA LYS A 6 -16.68 1.30 19.65
C LYS A 6 -18.07 0.67 19.54
N LYS A 7 -19.11 1.43 19.88
CA LYS A 7 -20.50 0.96 19.80
C LYS A 7 -20.92 0.78 18.34
N ASP A 8 -20.51 1.69 17.46
CA ASP A 8 -20.82 1.57 16.02
C ASP A 8 -20.19 0.31 15.45
N ILE A 9 -18.92 0.02 15.77
CA ILE A 9 -18.24 -1.20 15.32
C ILE A 9 -18.96 -2.47 15.80
N ILE A 10 -19.44 -2.50 17.05
CA ILE A 10 -20.20 -3.64 17.59
C ILE A 10 -21.52 -3.80 16.82
N CYS A 11 -22.26 -2.71 16.61
CA CYS A 11 -23.52 -2.74 15.86
C CYS A 11 -23.29 -3.21 14.41
N MET A 12 -22.29 -2.66 13.72
CA MET A 12 -21.95 -3.07 12.34
C MET A 12 -21.59 -4.56 12.27
N ALA A 13 -20.83 -5.07 13.24
CA ALA A 13 -20.46 -6.48 13.27
C ALA A 13 -21.68 -7.39 13.53
N GLU A 14 -22.65 -6.97 14.35
CA GLU A 14 -23.90 -7.70 14.60
C GLU A 14 -24.83 -7.66 13.38
N GLU A 15 -25.04 -6.48 12.78
CA GLU A 15 -25.92 -6.30 11.61
C GLU A 15 -25.45 -7.08 10.40
N GLU A 16 -24.12 -7.23 10.23
CA GLU A 16 -23.49 -7.90 9.11
C GLU A 16 -23.17 -9.39 9.37
N ASP A 17 -23.61 -9.97 10.49
CA ASP A 17 -23.35 -11.37 10.85
C ASP A 17 -21.85 -11.72 10.86
N VAL A 18 -21.03 -10.83 11.43
CA VAL A 18 -19.59 -11.05 11.55
C VAL A 18 -19.30 -11.98 12.71
N GLU A 19 -18.67 -13.14 12.43
CA GLU A 19 -18.27 -14.10 13.46
C GLU A 19 -16.80 -14.01 13.85
N PHE A 20 -15.92 -13.53 12.96
CA PHE A 20 -14.49 -13.40 13.19
C PHE A 20 -13.98 -12.01 12.84
N ILE A 21 -13.11 -11.49 13.69
CA ILE A 21 -12.42 -10.23 13.44
C ILE A 21 -10.90 -10.47 13.38
N ARG A 22 -10.27 -9.97 12.31
CA ARG A 22 -8.83 -9.99 12.13
C ARG A 22 -8.25 -8.69 12.66
N LEU A 23 -7.54 -8.74 13.77
CA LEU A 23 -6.73 -7.63 14.27
C LEU A 23 -5.40 -7.65 13.51
N GLN A 24 -5.27 -6.76 12.54
CA GLN A 24 -4.16 -6.76 11.61
C GLN A 24 -3.13 -5.69 11.98
N PHE A 25 -1.85 -6.02 11.82
CA PHE A 25 -0.73 -5.11 12.00
C PHE A 25 0.41 -5.50 11.05
N THR A 26 1.41 -4.64 10.88
CA THR A 26 2.49 -4.84 9.91
C THR A 26 3.82 -5.00 10.63
N ASP A 27 4.65 -5.96 10.21
CA ASP A 27 6.03 -6.05 10.68
C ASP A 27 6.96 -5.08 9.92
N ILE A 28 8.22 -5.00 10.33
CA ILE A 28 9.20 -4.07 9.72
C ILE A 28 9.48 -4.37 8.24
N PHE A 29 9.17 -5.57 7.75
CA PHE A 29 9.35 -5.97 6.35
C PHE A 29 8.11 -5.72 5.48
N GLY A 30 7.07 -5.10 6.02
CA GLY A 30 5.82 -4.89 5.29
C GLY A 30 4.97 -6.15 5.13
N MET A 31 5.15 -7.13 6.02
CA MET A 31 4.32 -8.33 6.03
C MET A 31 3.14 -8.15 6.97
N LEU A 32 1.93 -8.31 6.43
CA LEU A 32 0.71 -8.22 7.21
C LEU A 32 0.58 -9.41 8.15
N LYS A 33 0.46 -9.15 9.44
CA LYS A 33 0.22 -10.11 10.51
C LYS A 33 -1.19 -9.95 11.03
N ASN A 34 -1.72 -10.96 11.73
CA ASN A 34 -3.01 -10.81 12.42
C ASN A 34 -3.16 -11.76 13.61
N VAL A 35 -3.97 -11.30 14.56
CA VAL A 35 -4.60 -12.14 15.58
C VAL A 35 -6.09 -12.19 15.26
N ALA A 36 -6.66 -13.40 15.21
CA ALA A 36 -8.10 -13.58 14.98
C ALA A 36 -8.83 -13.72 16.33
N VAL A 37 -9.89 -12.94 16.49
CA VAL A 37 -10.82 -13.07 17.61
C VAL A 37 -12.23 -13.37 17.12
N THR A 38 -13.03 -14.03 17.93
CA THR A 38 -14.46 -14.22 17.65
C THR A 38 -15.24 -12.94 17.97
N ALA A 39 -16.44 -12.80 17.42
CA ALA A 39 -17.32 -11.67 17.70
C ALA A 39 -17.57 -11.48 19.20
N SER A 40 -17.68 -12.56 19.97
CA SER A 40 -17.84 -12.52 21.44
C SER A 40 -16.64 -11.88 22.17
N GLN A 41 -15.47 -11.76 21.55
CA GLN A 41 -14.28 -11.11 22.10
C GLN A 41 -14.04 -9.71 21.52
N LEU A 42 -14.91 -9.23 20.63
CA LEU A 42 -14.76 -7.93 19.96
C LEU A 42 -14.68 -6.78 20.96
N GLU A 43 -15.59 -6.75 21.96
CA GLU A 43 -15.58 -5.69 22.98
C GLU A 43 -14.26 -5.65 23.77
N LYS A 44 -13.70 -6.82 24.10
CA LYS A 44 -12.38 -6.92 24.74
C LYS A 44 -11.27 -6.35 23.85
N ALA A 45 -11.29 -6.66 22.56
CA ALA A 45 -10.33 -6.14 21.59
C ALA A 45 -10.44 -4.62 21.44
N LEU A 46 -11.67 -4.09 21.29
CA LEU A 46 -11.93 -2.65 21.20
C LEU A 46 -11.55 -1.88 22.48
N ASN A 47 -11.42 -2.57 23.62
CA ASN A 47 -10.91 -2.00 24.86
C ASN A 47 -9.39 -2.19 25.03
N ASN A 48 -8.65 -2.47 23.92
CA ASN A 48 -7.20 -2.58 23.88
C ASN A 48 -6.65 -3.68 24.83
N ARG A 49 -7.38 -4.78 24.97
CA ARG A 49 -7.03 -5.88 25.88
C ARG A 49 -6.61 -7.16 25.12
N CYS A 50 -6.30 -7.02 23.83
CA CYS A 50 -5.78 -8.13 23.04
C CYS A 50 -4.25 -8.13 23.11
N MET A 51 -3.70 -9.04 23.89
CA MET A 51 -2.27 -9.25 24.05
C MET A 51 -1.77 -10.31 23.08
N PHE A 52 -0.54 -10.16 22.60
CA PHE A 52 0.17 -11.15 21.79
C PHE A 52 1.66 -11.18 22.13
N ASP A 53 2.34 -12.27 21.75
CA ASP A 53 3.79 -12.40 21.91
C ASP A 53 4.51 -11.73 20.73
N GLY A 54 5.10 -10.56 20.98
CA GLY A 54 5.88 -9.81 19.99
C GLY A 54 7.27 -10.38 19.72
N SER A 55 7.79 -11.26 20.58
CA SER A 55 9.16 -11.81 20.41
C SER A 55 9.27 -12.77 19.22
N ALA A 56 8.14 -13.33 18.79
CA ALA A 56 8.06 -14.16 17.59
C ALA A 56 7.94 -13.35 16.28
N ILE A 57 7.82 -12.03 16.37
CA ILE A 57 7.79 -11.13 15.22
C ILE A 57 9.19 -10.58 14.99
N GLU A 58 9.77 -10.90 13.83
CA GLU A 58 11.12 -10.46 13.50
C GLU A 58 11.21 -8.92 13.47
N GLY A 59 12.23 -8.40 14.14
CA GLY A 59 12.46 -6.96 14.27
C GLY A 59 11.63 -6.26 15.36
N PHE A 60 10.78 -6.98 16.11
CA PHE A 60 10.00 -6.36 17.19
C PHE A 60 10.82 -6.33 18.49
N VAL A 61 10.53 -7.21 19.42
CA VAL A 61 11.09 -7.17 20.78
C VAL A 61 11.84 -8.45 21.12
N ARG A 62 12.60 -8.41 22.21
CA ARG A 62 13.27 -9.60 22.74
C ARG A 62 12.29 -10.44 23.57
N ILE A 63 12.67 -11.70 23.84
CA ILE A 63 11.83 -12.65 24.57
C ILE A 63 11.50 -12.17 26.00
N GLU A 64 12.39 -11.38 26.60
CA GLU A 64 12.20 -10.82 27.94
C GLU A 64 11.14 -9.69 27.98
N GLU A 65 10.77 -9.13 26.83
CA GLU A 65 9.79 -8.04 26.66
C GLU A 65 8.69 -8.46 25.70
N SER A 66 8.30 -9.73 25.71
CA SER A 66 7.46 -10.33 24.68
C SER A 66 6.02 -9.80 24.62
N ASP A 67 5.46 -9.41 25.75
CA ASP A 67 4.07 -9.01 25.84
C ASP A 67 3.81 -7.67 25.12
N MET A 68 2.96 -7.72 24.11
CA MET A 68 2.53 -6.56 23.32
C MET A 68 1.01 -6.52 23.21
N TYR A 69 0.44 -5.35 22.94
CA TYR A 69 -1.00 -5.14 22.83
C TYR A 69 -1.37 -4.54 21.47
N LEU A 70 -2.50 -4.99 20.93
CA LEU A 70 -3.11 -4.45 19.72
C LEU A 70 -4.17 -3.42 20.08
N TYR A 71 -4.03 -2.22 19.50
CA TYR A 71 -4.95 -1.11 19.66
C TYR A 71 -5.66 -0.88 18.31
N PRO A 72 -6.91 -1.38 18.16
CA PRO A 72 -7.64 -1.28 16.90
C PRO A 72 -7.96 0.16 16.53
N ASP A 73 -7.68 0.52 15.28
CA ASP A 73 -8.13 1.75 14.67
C ASP A 73 -9.53 1.54 14.08
N LEU A 74 -10.53 2.21 14.67
CA LEU A 74 -11.95 1.98 14.39
C LEU A 74 -12.33 2.36 12.96
N ASP A 75 -11.65 3.36 12.40
CA ASP A 75 -11.93 3.87 11.04
C ASP A 75 -11.49 2.88 9.95
N THR A 76 -10.77 1.84 10.33
CA THR A 76 -10.29 0.80 9.42
C THR A 76 -11.16 -0.46 9.41
N PHE A 77 -12.30 -0.47 10.08
CA PHE A 77 -13.20 -1.63 10.06
C PHE A 77 -13.67 -1.91 8.62
N ALA A 78 -13.47 -3.14 8.16
CA ALA A 78 -13.95 -3.59 6.86
C ALA A 78 -14.25 -5.07 6.86
N ILE A 79 -15.28 -5.49 6.11
CA ILE A 79 -15.67 -6.88 5.93
C ILE A 79 -14.97 -7.43 4.69
N PHE A 80 -14.44 -8.66 4.74
CA PHE A 80 -13.80 -9.29 3.59
C PHE A 80 -14.83 -9.84 2.59
N PRO A 81 -14.98 -9.25 1.39
CA PRO A 81 -15.98 -9.69 0.40
C PRO A 81 -15.74 -11.11 -0.11
N TRP A 82 -14.48 -11.53 -0.14
CA TRP A 82 -14.08 -12.86 -0.60
C TRP A 82 -14.28 -13.98 0.42
N ARG A 83 -14.86 -13.71 1.60
CA ARG A 83 -15.19 -14.71 2.61
C ARG A 83 -16.63 -15.18 2.47
N PRO A 84 -17.01 -16.30 3.12
CA PRO A 84 -18.39 -16.77 3.10
C PRO A 84 -19.38 -15.69 3.52
N GLN A 85 -20.56 -15.71 2.90
CA GLN A 85 -21.64 -14.76 3.24
C GLN A 85 -22.29 -15.06 4.60
N GLN A 86 -22.17 -16.28 5.09
CA GLN A 86 -22.59 -16.69 6.43
C GLN A 86 -21.36 -16.81 7.33
N GLY A 87 -21.40 -16.22 8.51
CA GLY A 87 -20.26 -16.14 9.41
C GLY A 87 -19.14 -15.30 8.82
N LYS A 88 -19.46 -14.06 8.45
CA LYS A 88 -18.53 -13.13 7.81
C LYS A 88 -17.29 -12.87 8.63
N VAL A 89 -16.24 -12.44 7.98
CA VAL A 89 -14.96 -12.08 8.59
C VAL A 89 -14.69 -10.61 8.32
N ALA A 90 -14.49 -9.83 9.39
CA ALA A 90 -14.06 -8.44 9.31
C ALA A 90 -12.59 -8.28 9.72
N ARG A 91 -12.04 -7.10 9.47
CA ARG A 91 -10.71 -6.71 9.95
C ARG A 91 -10.74 -5.35 10.64
N LEU A 92 -9.76 -5.11 11.49
CA LEU A 92 -9.37 -3.81 12.01
C LEU A 92 -7.85 -3.72 11.91
N MET A 93 -7.31 -2.63 11.34
CA MET A 93 -5.89 -2.32 11.46
C MET A 93 -5.59 -1.89 12.88
N CYS A 94 -4.44 -2.30 13.40
CA CYS A 94 -4.06 -2.05 14.79
C CYS A 94 -2.69 -1.40 14.86
N ASP A 95 -2.57 -0.48 15.78
CA ASP A 95 -1.26 -0.02 16.26
C ASP A 95 -0.75 -0.99 17.35
N VAL A 96 0.55 -1.08 17.48
CA VAL A 96 1.19 -1.95 18.49
C VAL A 96 1.64 -1.11 19.67
N TYR A 97 1.32 -1.59 20.89
CA TYR A 97 1.63 -0.91 22.15
C TYR A 97 2.35 -1.81 23.13
N ARG A 98 3.17 -1.21 23.98
CA ARG A 98 3.83 -1.86 25.12
C ARG A 98 2.84 -2.07 26.29
N PRO A 99 3.15 -2.97 27.23
CA PRO A 99 2.30 -3.20 28.41
C PRO A 99 2.06 -1.97 29.30
N ASN A 100 3.00 -1.01 29.28
CA ASN A 100 2.87 0.25 30.01
C ASN A 100 1.93 1.28 29.34
N GLY A 101 1.34 0.92 28.18
CA GLY A 101 0.43 1.79 27.42
C GLY A 101 1.12 2.80 26.52
N GLU A 102 2.44 2.69 26.31
CA GLU A 102 3.18 3.50 25.34
C GLU A 102 3.16 2.84 23.96
N PRO A 103 3.09 3.62 22.86
CA PRO A 103 3.24 3.09 21.52
C PRO A 103 4.58 2.37 21.35
N PHE A 104 4.58 1.30 20.58
CA PHE A 104 5.81 0.60 20.23
C PHE A 104 6.53 1.31 19.09
N GLU A 105 7.76 1.76 19.32
CA GLU A 105 8.54 2.52 18.35
C GLU A 105 8.97 1.73 17.11
N GLY A 106 8.92 0.40 17.18
CA GLY A 106 9.20 -0.50 16.06
C GLY A 106 7.96 -0.82 15.21
N ASP A 107 6.80 -0.26 15.53
CA ASP A 107 5.60 -0.37 14.69
C ASP A 107 5.70 0.60 13.51
N PRO A 108 5.76 0.10 12.24
CA PRO A 108 5.83 0.97 11.06
C PRO A 108 4.68 1.98 10.98
N ARG A 109 3.48 1.56 11.36
CA ARG A 109 2.30 2.41 11.35
C ARG A 109 2.41 3.55 12.37
N TYR A 110 2.99 3.28 13.55
CA TYR A 110 3.29 4.33 14.53
C TYR A 110 4.35 5.32 14.01
N VAL A 111 5.39 4.83 13.34
CA VAL A 111 6.44 5.69 12.74
C VAL A 111 5.80 6.64 11.73
N LEU A 112 4.93 6.14 10.84
CA LEU A 112 4.21 6.97 9.88
C LEU A 112 3.33 8.01 10.58
N LYS A 113 2.52 7.61 11.55
CA LYS A 113 1.68 8.53 12.35
C LYS A 113 2.50 9.65 13.01
N LYS A 114 3.69 9.33 13.52
CA LYS A 114 4.59 10.32 14.11
C LYS A 114 5.04 11.35 13.10
N VAL A 115 5.46 10.91 11.91
CA VAL A 115 5.91 11.83 10.84
C VAL A 115 4.75 12.66 10.29
N LEU A 116 3.58 12.05 10.07
CA LEU A 116 2.37 12.77 9.65
C LEU A 116 1.97 13.84 10.67
N LYS A 117 2.11 13.54 11.97
CA LYS A 117 1.88 14.55 13.01
C LYS A 117 2.88 15.69 12.95
N GLU A 118 4.17 15.43 12.73
CA GLU A 118 5.18 16.47 12.55
C GLU A 118 4.87 17.34 11.33
N ALA A 119 4.40 16.76 10.22
CA ALA A 119 3.95 17.50 9.05
C ALA A 119 2.72 18.38 9.37
N ALA A 120 1.74 17.84 10.09
CA ALA A 120 0.56 18.59 10.52
C ALA A 120 0.89 19.75 11.45
N ASP A 121 1.85 19.56 12.38
CA ASP A 121 2.35 20.63 13.26
C ASP A 121 3.06 21.77 12.46
N MET A 122 3.55 21.46 11.24
CA MET A 122 4.07 22.43 10.27
C MET A 122 2.99 23.04 9.37
N GLY A 123 1.74 22.60 9.47
CA GLY A 123 0.61 23.03 8.65
C GLY A 123 0.45 22.28 7.33
N TYR A 124 0.98 21.06 7.22
CA TYR A 124 0.90 20.23 6.03
C TYR A 124 0.09 18.96 6.27
N GLU A 125 -0.80 18.63 5.34
CA GLU A 125 -1.42 17.33 5.19
C GLU A 125 -0.78 16.60 4.00
N PHE A 126 -0.29 15.39 4.22
CA PHE A 126 0.38 14.59 3.20
C PHE A 126 -0.58 13.65 2.51
N HIS A 127 -0.68 13.76 1.20
CA HIS A 127 -1.54 12.97 0.35
C HIS A 127 -0.76 12.15 -0.67
N VAL A 128 -1.27 10.95 -0.98
CA VAL A 128 -0.60 9.94 -1.81
C VAL A 128 -1.59 9.21 -2.71
N GLY A 129 -1.20 9.03 -3.98
CA GLY A 129 -1.83 8.11 -4.94
C GLY A 129 -0.81 7.08 -5.40
N PRO A 130 -0.84 5.85 -4.89
CA PRO A 130 0.09 4.81 -5.27
C PRO A 130 -0.36 4.06 -6.52
N GLU A 131 0.57 3.82 -7.44
CA GLU A 131 0.44 2.96 -8.63
C GLU A 131 1.19 1.66 -8.32
N CYS A 132 0.51 0.52 -8.19
CA CYS A 132 1.14 -0.71 -7.72
C CYS A 132 1.16 -1.79 -8.79
N GLU A 133 2.36 -2.10 -9.29
CA GLU A 133 2.60 -3.15 -10.27
C GLU A 133 2.81 -4.52 -9.62
N PHE A 134 2.34 -5.57 -10.29
CA PHE A 134 2.50 -6.96 -9.85
C PHE A 134 2.43 -7.92 -11.03
N PHE A 135 2.84 -9.18 -10.79
CA PHE A 135 2.74 -10.24 -11.79
C PHE A 135 1.77 -11.32 -11.36
N LEU A 136 1.07 -11.88 -12.35
CA LEU A 136 0.19 -13.04 -12.21
C LEU A 136 0.74 -14.22 -13.01
N PHE A 137 1.31 -15.20 -12.33
CA PHE A 137 1.88 -16.40 -12.96
C PHE A 137 1.02 -17.64 -12.70
N HIS A 138 1.20 -18.67 -13.52
CA HIS A 138 0.64 -19.98 -13.23
C HIS A 138 1.33 -20.61 -12.02
N THR A 139 0.57 -21.43 -11.29
CA THR A 139 1.14 -22.41 -10.37
C THR A 139 1.52 -23.68 -11.10
N ASP A 140 2.38 -24.52 -10.52
CA ASP A 140 2.63 -25.86 -11.00
C ASP A 140 1.50 -26.85 -10.62
N GLU A 141 1.68 -28.13 -10.95
CA GLU A 141 0.69 -29.19 -10.68
C GLU A 141 0.47 -29.41 -9.17
N GLU A 142 1.44 -29.09 -8.34
CA GLU A 142 1.37 -29.12 -6.87
C GLU A 142 0.79 -27.84 -6.26
N GLY A 143 0.49 -26.82 -7.09
CA GLY A 143 -0.01 -25.52 -6.66
C GLY A 143 1.10 -24.58 -6.12
N LEU A 144 2.37 -24.87 -6.39
CA LEU A 144 3.50 -24.03 -5.99
C LEU A 144 3.70 -22.86 -6.96
N PRO A 145 4.28 -21.75 -6.49
CA PRO A 145 4.56 -20.57 -7.31
C PRO A 145 5.52 -20.87 -8.46
N THR A 146 5.21 -20.37 -9.66
CA THR A 146 6.14 -20.37 -10.79
C THR A 146 6.31 -18.96 -11.35
N THR A 147 7.16 -18.81 -12.38
CA THR A 147 7.25 -17.62 -13.23
C THR A 147 6.76 -17.91 -14.65
N ASN A 148 5.91 -18.90 -14.81
CA ASN A 148 5.36 -19.31 -16.10
C ASN A 148 4.09 -18.53 -16.43
N THR A 149 4.00 -18.11 -17.66
CA THR A 149 2.79 -17.55 -18.27
C THR A 149 2.69 -18.03 -19.71
N HIS A 150 1.49 -18.20 -20.21
CA HIS A 150 1.22 -18.41 -21.63
C HIS A 150 0.66 -17.13 -22.29
N GLU A 151 0.49 -16.10 -21.53
CA GLU A 151 0.09 -14.79 -21.99
C GLU A 151 1.27 -14.09 -22.70
N ASN A 152 0.94 -13.30 -23.71
CA ASN A 152 1.91 -12.46 -24.43
C ASN A 152 1.33 -11.06 -24.68
N ALA A 153 0.54 -10.57 -23.76
CA ALA A 153 0.01 -9.21 -23.77
C ALA A 153 1.08 -8.18 -23.39
N SER A 154 0.82 -6.94 -23.73
CA SER A 154 1.66 -5.78 -23.48
C SER A 154 0.81 -4.60 -22.98
N TYR A 155 1.40 -3.43 -22.92
CA TYR A 155 0.83 -2.22 -22.34
C TYR A 155 -0.54 -1.89 -22.95
N PHE A 156 -1.56 -1.82 -22.07
CA PHE A 156 -2.96 -1.53 -22.41
C PHE A 156 -3.65 -2.54 -23.36
N ASP A 157 -3.07 -3.71 -23.56
CA ASP A 157 -3.75 -4.77 -24.30
C ASP A 157 -5.03 -5.20 -23.56
N VAL A 158 -6.00 -5.67 -24.34
CA VAL A 158 -7.33 -6.09 -23.88
C VAL A 158 -7.58 -7.57 -24.15
N GLY A 159 -8.61 -8.13 -23.57
CA GLY A 159 -9.06 -9.49 -23.93
C GLY A 159 -9.36 -9.61 -25.44
N PRO A 160 -9.04 -10.74 -26.10
CA PRO A 160 -8.60 -12.00 -25.48
C PRO A 160 -7.08 -12.17 -25.31
N ILE A 161 -6.25 -11.15 -25.58
CA ILE A 161 -4.79 -11.24 -25.45
C ILE A 161 -4.40 -11.14 -23.97
N ASP A 162 -5.00 -10.19 -23.25
CA ASP A 162 -4.91 -10.10 -21.79
C ASP A 162 -5.76 -11.20 -21.16
N LEU A 163 -5.12 -12.23 -20.64
CA LEU A 163 -5.80 -13.38 -20.05
C LEU A 163 -6.21 -13.18 -18.58
N ALA A 164 -5.72 -12.13 -17.94
CA ALA A 164 -6.00 -11.83 -16.55
C ALA A 164 -6.95 -10.63 -16.33
N GLU A 165 -7.57 -10.10 -17.39
CA GLU A 165 -8.53 -9.00 -17.30
C GLU A 165 -9.63 -9.26 -16.27
N ASN A 166 -10.21 -10.47 -16.28
CA ASN A 166 -11.25 -10.83 -15.31
C ASN A 166 -10.72 -10.96 -13.88
N VAL A 167 -9.46 -11.36 -13.71
CA VAL A 167 -8.82 -11.42 -12.37
C VAL A 167 -8.63 -10.02 -11.81
N ARG A 168 -8.14 -9.07 -12.64
CA ARG A 168 -8.04 -7.66 -12.23
C ARG A 168 -9.40 -7.08 -11.89
N ARG A 169 -10.41 -7.32 -12.75
CA ARG A 169 -11.79 -6.89 -12.49
C ARG A 169 -12.30 -7.39 -11.13
N ASP A 170 -12.09 -8.66 -10.81
CA ASP A 170 -12.52 -9.22 -9.53
C ASP A 170 -11.73 -8.62 -8.35
N ILE A 171 -10.45 -8.32 -8.54
CA ILE A 171 -9.65 -7.62 -7.53
C ILE A 171 -10.24 -6.24 -7.26
N VAL A 172 -10.48 -5.43 -8.30
CA VAL A 172 -11.03 -4.08 -8.19
C VAL A 172 -12.36 -4.08 -7.46
N LEU A 173 -13.32 -4.91 -7.88
CA LEU A 173 -14.63 -4.99 -7.24
C LEU A 173 -14.54 -5.38 -5.75
N ASN A 174 -13.63 -6.29 -5.38
CA ASN A 174 -13.44 -6.63 -3.97
C ASN A 174 -12.76 -5.51 -3.17
N LEU A 175 -11.94 -4.67 -3.78
CA LEU A 175 -11.36 -3.50 -3.12
C LEU A 175 -12.43 -2.42 -2.88
N GLU A 176 -13.25 -2.14 -3.89
CA GLU A 176 -14.34 -1.19 -3.77
C GLU A 176 -15.40 -1.61 -2.74
N ASP A 177 -15.70 -2.91 -2.64
CA ASP A 177 -16.54 -3.47 -1.57
C ASP A 177 -15.94 -3.29 -0.15
N MET A 178 -14.66 -2.90 -0.06
CA MET A 178 -13.96 -2.55 1.19
C MET A 178 -13.73 -1.05 1.35
N ASP A 179 -14.42 -0.21 0.61
CA ASP A 179 -14.25 1.26 0.57
C ASP A 179 -12.82 1.69 0.15
N ILE A 180 -12.14 0.89 -0.68
CA ILE A 180 -10.84 1.25 -1.29
C ILE A 180 -11.09 1.59 -2.75
N GLU A 181 -11.10 2.88 -3.06
CA GLU A 181 -11.35 3.38 -4.40
C GLU A 181 -10.15 3.11 -5.32
N VAL A 182 -10.45 2.69 -6.56
CA VAL A 182 -9.47 2.38 -7.60
C VAL A 182 -9.60 3.39 -8.73
N GLU A 183 -8.52 4.10 -9.05
CA GLU A 183 -8.49 5.08 -10.14
C GLU A 183 -8.40 4.38 -11.50
N ALA A 184 -7.50 3.38 -11.64
CA ALA A 184 -7.30 2.66 -12.89
C ALA A 184 -6.82 1.21 -12.67
N SER A 185 -7.01 0.37 -13.69
CA SER A 185 -6.44 -0.97 -13.75
C SER A 185 -6.17 -1.36 -15.19
N HIS A 186 -4.96 -1.82 -15.47
CA HIS A 186 -4.57 -2.18 -16.83
C HIS A 186 -3.49 -3.27 -16.88
N HIS A 187 -3.27 -3.81 -18.10
CA HIS A 187 -2.12 -4.65 -18.38
C HIS A 187 -0.87 -3.80 -18.55
N GLU A 188 0.24 -4.23 -17.96
CA GLU A 188 1.54 -3.55 -18.05
C GLU A 188 2.41 -4.06 -19.23
N LEU A 189 3.63 -3.51 -19.36
CA LEU A 189 4.51 -3.73 -20.52
C LEU A 189 4.95 -5.19 -20.70
N SER A 190 5.17 -5.90 -19.60
CA SER A 190 5.65 -7.29 -19.67
C SER A 190 4.51 -8.30 -19.60
N PRO A 191 4.63 -9.44 -20.33
CA PRO A 191 3.68 -10.53 -20.17
C PRO A 191 3.43 -10.90 -18.71
N ALA A 192 2.18 -11.11 -18.33
CA ALA A 192 1.71 -11.37 -16.96
C ALA A 192 1.88 -10.20 -15.97
N GLN A 193 2.29 -9.02 -16.42
CA GLN A 193 2.42 -7.83 -15.57
C GLN A 193 1.15 -6.99 -15.63
N HIS A 194 0.70 -6.57 -14.46
CA HIS A 194 -0.52 -5.79 -14.26
C HIS A 194 -0.25 -4.62 -13.32
N GLU A 195 -1.06 -3.58 -13.44
CA GLU A 195 -1.05 -2.42 -12.56
C GLU A 195 -2.47 -2.09 -12.10
N ILE A 196 -2.59 -1.68 -10.87
CA ILE A 196 -3.80 -1.13 -10.28
C ILE A 196 -3.40 0.10 -9.48
N ASP A 197 -4.01 1.22 -9.84
CA ASP A 197 -3.78 2.54 -9.25
C ASP A 197 -4.88 2.81 -8.25
N LEU A 198 -4.49 3.11 -7.02
CA LEU A 198 -5.44 3.46 -5.97
C LEU A 198 -5.70 4.97 -5.98
N GLU A 199 -6.94 5.34 -5.70
CA GLU A 199 -7.35 6.73 -5.58
C GLU A 199 -6.51 7.48 -4.54
N TYR A 200 -6.28 8.73 -4.81
CA TYR A 200 -5.48 9.65 -4.02
C TYR A 200 -6.11 9.94 -2.67
N THR A 201 -5.39 9.67 -1.57
CA THR A 201 -5.89 9.81 -0.22
C THR A 201 -4.81 10.24 0.79
N GLU A 202 -5.18 10.45 2.03
CA GLU A 202 -4.28 10.79 3.13
C GLU A 202 -3.28 9.66 3.39
N GLY A 203 -2.03 10.00 3.75
CA GLY A 203 -0.90 9.09 3.75
C GLY A 203 -1.06 7.84 4.62
N LEU A 204 -1.73 7.92 5.78
CA LEU A 204 -1.95 6.73 6.62
C LEU A 204 -2.98 5.79 5.98
N ALA A 205 -4.07 6.35 5.45
CA ALA A 205 -5.09 5.58 4.75
C ALA A 205 -4.50 4.90 3.50
N ALA A 206 -3.67 5.61 2.73
CA ALA A 206 -2.99 5.04 1.57
C ALA A 206 -2.10 3.84 1.95
N ALA A 207 -1.32 3.94 3.04
CA ALA A 207 -0.49 2.83 3.53
C ALA A 207 -1.33 1.62 3.95
N ASP A 208 -2.42 1.83 4.71
CA ASP A 208 -3.36 0.76 5.10
C ASP A 208 -4.05 0.14 3.87
N ASN A 209 -4.39 0.95 2.86
CA ASN A 209 -4.99 0.50 1.60
C ASN A 209 -4.02 -0.37 0.80
N ILE A 210 -2.75 -0.02 0.69
CA ILE A 210 -1.72 -0.85 0.02
C ILE A 210 -1.54 -2.19 0.73
N MET A 211 -1.55 -2.22 2.06
CA MET A 211 -1.47 -3.49 2.80
C MET A 211 -2.68 -4.39 2.51
N THR A 212 -3.87 -3.81 2.47
CA THR A 212 -5.11 -4.51 2.12
C THR A 212 -5.10 -4.97 0.66
N PHE A 213 -4.68 -4.10 -0.26
CA PHE A 213 -4.51 -4.36 -1.67
C PHE A 213 -3.62 -5.59 -1.92
N LYS A 214 -2.42 -5.61 -1.34
CA LYS A 214 -1.50 -6.76 -1.48
C LYS A 214 -2.11 -8.07 -1.02
N MET A 215 -2.92 -8.04 0.03
CA MET A 215 -3.65 -9.22 0.52
C MET A 215 -4.78 -9.61 -0.43
N ALA A 216 -5.58 -8.66 -0.92
CA ALA A 216 -6.68 -8.89 -1.85
C ALA A 216 -6.17 -9.49 -3.16
N VAL A 217 -5.16 -8.89 -3.79
CA VAL A 217 -4.54 -9.38 -5.03
C VAL A 217 -4.09 -10.83 -4.90
N LYS A 218 -3.33 -11.18 -3.85
CA LYS A 218 -2.88 -12.56 -3.62
C LYS A 218 -4.03 -13.53 -3.37
N THR A 219 -5.05 -13.08 -2.66
CA THR A 219 -6.21 -13.91 -2.31
C THR A 219 -7.07 -14.19 -3.53
N ILE A 220 -7.39 -13.18 -4.32
CA ILE A 220 -8.22 -13.30 -5.51
C ILE A 220 -7.47 -14.07 -6.61
N ALA A 221 -6.21 -13.76 -6.87
CA ALA A 221 -5.37 -14.50 -7.82
C ALA A 221 -5.35 -15.99 -7.50
N LYS A 222 -5.17 -16.36 -6.22
CA LYS A 222 -5.20 -17.77 -5.78
C LYS A 222 -6.56 -18.45 -6.07
N ARG A 223 -7.67 -17.73 -5.97
CA ARG A 223 -9.01 -18.25 -6.30
C ARG A 223 -9.17 -18.52 -7.79
N HIS A 224 -8.43 -17.79 -8.62
CA HIS A 224 -8.35 -17.99 -10.07
C HIS A 224 -7.26 -19.01 -10.49
N GLY A 225 -6.60 -19.69 -9.53
CA GLY A 225 -5.53 -20.64 -9.82
C GLY A 225 -4.20 -20.01 -10.23
N LEU A 226 -4.01 -18.72 -9.90
CA LEU A 226 -2.81 -17.97 -10.21
C LEU A 226 -2.00 -17.64 -8.95
N HIS A 227 -0.71 -17.42 -9.17
CA HIS A 227 0.21 -16.88 -8.17
C HIS A 227 0.48 -15.41 -8.44
N ALA A 228 0.05 -14.54 -7.53
CA ALA A 228 0.38 -13.12 -7.56
C ALA A 228 1.69 -12.85 -6.82
N THR A 229 2.60 -12.10 -7.45
CA THR A 229 3.86 -11.69 -6.82
C THR A 229 4.12 -10.19 -6.96
N PHE A 230 4.54 -9.58 -5.87
CA PHE A 230 5.05 -8.22 -5.77
C PHE A 230 6.59 -8.17 -5.78
N MET A 231 7.23 -9.22 -6.24
CA MET A 231 8.68 -9.28 -6.36
C MET A 231 9.17 -8.22 -7.35
N PRO A 232 10.15 -7.36 -6.99
CA PRO A 232 10.58 -6.24 -7.83
C PRO A 232 11.07 -6.65 -9.22
N LYS A 233 11.70 -7.81 -9.35
CA LYS A 233 12.18 -8.35 -10.63
C LYS A 233 12.02 -9.88 -10.64
N PRO A 234 10.81 -10.39 -10.92
CA PRO A 234 10.55 -11.84 -10.83
C PRO A 234 11.22 -12.63 -11.96
N LYS A 235 11.44 -12.00 -13.13
CA LYS A 235 12.01 -12.66 -14.30
C LYS A 235 13.03 -11.77 -15.01
N ALA A 236 14.17 -12.35 -15.38
CA ALA A 236 15.18 -11.64 -16.16
C ALA A 236 14.65 -11.35 -17.58
N GLY A 237 15.06 -10.21 -18.16
CA GLY A 237 14.66 -9.81 -19.52
C GLY A 237 13.25 -9.20 -19.63
N MET A 238 12.51 -9.07 -18.52
CA MET A 238 11.20 -8.40 -18.47
C MET A 238 11.30 -7.14 -17.61
N ASN A 239 10.30 -6.25 -17.66
CA ASN A 239 10.22 -5.14 -16.71
C ASN A 239 10.06 -5.65 -15.28
N GLY A 240 10.38 -4.82 -14.31
CA GLY A 240 10.14 -5.13 -12.89
C GLY A 240 8.88 -4.43 -12.38
N SER A 241 8.47 -4.75 -11.16
CA SER A 241 7.30 -4.16 -10.50
C SER A 241 7.71 -2.94 -9.68
N GLY A 242 7.29 -1.76 -10.13
CA GLY A 242 7.35 -0.51 -9.38
C GLY A 242 6.14 -0.35 -8.46
N MET A 243 6.30 0.52 -7.49
CA MET A 243 5.19 1.17 -6.79
C MET A 243 5.46 2.66 -6.85
N HIS A 244 5.03 3.30 -7.93
CA HIS A 244 5.19 4.73 -8.10
C HIS A 244 4.28 5.46 -7.11
N ILE A 245 4.77 6.53 -6.54
CA ILE A 245 4.04 7.27 -5.52
C ILE A 245 3.83 8.69 -6.00
N ASN A 246 2.59 9.00 -6.41
CA ASN A 246 2.14 10.36 -6.65
C ASN A 246 1.92 11.03 -5.29
N MET A 247 2.48 12.23 -5.11
CA MET A 247 2.46 12.92 -3.81
C MET A 247 2.15 14.40 -3.96
N SER A 248 1.41 14.94 -3.00
CA SER A 248 1.34 16.37 -2.77
C SER A 248 1.17 16.70 -1.28
N LEU A 249 1.22 17.98 -0.96
CA LEU A 249 0.88 18.52 0.36
C LEU A 249 -0.34 19.43 0.23
N ALA A 250 -1.26 19.30 1.17
CA ALA A 250 -2.39 20.20 1.31
C ALA A 250 -2.29 21.02 2.61
N ASP A 251 -3.05 22.08 2.71
CA ASP A 251 -3.30 22.77 3.98
C ASP A 251 -4.52 22.15 4.71
N ALA A 252 -4.79 22.62 5.91
CA ALA A 252 -5.92 22.17 6.74
C ALA A 252 -7.32 22.41 6.12
N HIS A 253 -7.40 23.05 4.97
CA HIS A 253 -8.63 23.27 4.20
C HIS A 253 -8.68 22.41 2.93
N GLY A 254 -7.70 21.51 2.75
CA GLY A 254 -7.58 20.63 1.58
C GLY A 254 -7.01 21.32 0.34
N LYS A 255 -6.51 22.58 0.44
CA LYS A 255 -5.90 23.25 -0.70
C LYS A 255 -4.53 22.68 -1.02
N ASN A 256 -4.31 22.28 -2.25
CA ASN A 256 -3.03 21.80 -2.73
C ASN A 256 -1.95 22.90 -2.68
N LEU A 257 -0.91 22.68 -1.89
CA LEU A 257 0.19 23.62 -1.68
C LEU A 257 1.31 23.49 -2.72
N PHE A 258 1.21 22.53 -3.65
CA PHE A 258 2.20 22.38 -4.72
C PHE A 258 1.94 23.31 -5.91
N VAL A 259 0.84 24.01 -5.96
CA VAL A 259 0.40 24.84 -7.09
C VAL A 259 0.98 26.25 -7.03
N ASP A 260 1.53 26.74 -8.15
CA ASP A 260 1.82 28.16 -8.42
C ASP A 260 1.64 28.45 -9.91
N ASP A 261 0.58 29.19 -10.27
CA ASP A 261 0.27 29.55 -11.66
C ASP A 261 1.32 30.45 -12.33
N ASN A 262 2.22 31.05 -11.56
CA ASN A 262 3.28 31.91 -12.09
C ASN A 262 4.57 31.12 -12.44
N ASP A 263 4.66 29.89 -12.00
CA ASP A 263 5.80 29.02 -12.34
C ASP A 263 5.63 28.34 -13.68
N SER A 264 6.71 28.17 -14.43
CA SER A 264 6.67 27.57 -15.78
C SER A 264 6.22 26.09 -15.81
N LEU A 265 6.31 25.38 -14.68
CA LEU A 265 5.84 24.01 -14.49
C LEU A 265 4.60 23.93 -13.61
N GLY A 266 4.07 25.08 -13.16
CA GLY A 266 2.92 25.15 -12.27
C GLY A 266 3.21 24.79 -10.82
N LEU A 267 4.50 24.70 -10.42
CA LEU A 267 4.93 24.22 -9.12
C LEU A 267 5.30 25.35 -8.16
N SER A 268 4.80 25.26 -6.93
CA SER A 268 5.16 26.16 -5.86
C SER A 268 6.58 25.95 -5.33
N LYS A 269 7.08 26.94 -4.57
CA LYS A 269 8.33 26.80 -3.84
C LYS A 269 8.31 25.60 -2.87
N VAL A 270 7.18 25.30 -2.27
CA VAL A 270 7.00 24.14 -1.36
C VAL A 270 7.23 22.83 -2.11
N ALA A 271 6.68 22.67 -3.32
CA ALA A 271 6.91 21.48 -4.15
C ALA A 271 8.40 21.31 -4.50
N TYR A 272 9.10 22.35 -4.91
CA TYR A 272 10.53 22.30 -5.18
C TYR A 272 11.36 21.96 -3.93
N GLN A 273 11.01 22.50 -2.76
CA GLN A 273 11.68 22.17 -1.50
C GLN A 273 11.45 20.73 -1.10
N PHE A 274 10.23 20.22 -1.27
CA PHE A 274 9.87 18.83 -1.00
C PHE A 274 10.67 17.86 -1.91
N MET A 275 10.73 18.12 -3.21
CA MET A 275 11.56 17.34 -4.15
C MET A 275 13.04 17.38 -3.77
N ALA A 276 13.56 18.55 -3.40
CA ALA A 276 14.96 18.71 -2.99
C ALA A 276 15.27 17.90 -1.72
N GLY A 277 14.33 17.85 -0.77
CA GLY A 277 14.43 17.02 0.43
C GLY A 277 14.53 15.54 0.09
N ILE A 278 13.63 15.02 -0.77
CA ILE A 278 13.68 13.64 -1.23
C ILE A 278 15.02 13.33 -1.90
N LEU A 279 15.45 14.16 -2.86
CA LEU A 279 16.69 13.93 -3.59
C LEU A 279 17.93 13.99 -2.69
N SER A 280 17.92 14.84 -1.65
CA SER A 280 19.02 14.94 -0.70
C SER A 280 19.20 13.69 0.15
N HIS A 281 18.09 12.97 0.44
CA HIS A 281 18.05 11.81 1.31
C HIS A 281 17.80 10.48 0.58
N ILE A 282 17.78 10.50 -0.75
CA ILE A 282 17.38 9.31 -1.52
C ILE A 282 18.28 8.09 -1.28
N ARG A 283 19.57 8.32 -1.02
CA ARG A 283 20.50 7.22 -0.74
C ARG A 283 20.18 6.50 0.55
N GLU A 284 19.78 7.25 1.58
CA GLU A 284 19.40 6.72 2.87
C GLU A 284 18.04 6.01 2.79
N ILE A 285 17.05 6.64 2.17
CA ILE A 285 15.71 6.09 2.06
C ILE A 285 15.61 4.91 1.07
N THR A 286 16.55 4.76 0.13
CA THR A 286 16.59 3.63 -0.81
C THR A 286 16.62 2.28 -0.08
N LEU A 287 17.23 2.20 1.10
CA LEU A 287 17.20 0.99 1.93
C LEU A 287 15.76 0.57 2.30
N LEU A 288 14.89 1.54 2.47
CA LEU A 288 13.48 1.32 2.83
C LEU A 288 12.60 1.16 1.59
N THR A 289 12.79 2.01 0.57
CA THR A 289 11.97 2.00 -0.66
C THR A 289 12.33 0.87 -1.62
N ASN A 290 13.52 0.25 -1.47
CA ASN A 290 14.01 -0.86 -2.28
C ASN A 290 14.67 -1.92 -1.37
N PRO A 291 13.87 -2.63 -0.53
CA PRO A 291 14.37 -3.35 0.64
C PRO A 291 15.06 -4.69 0.32
N LEU A 292 14.91 -5.21 -0.90
CA LEU A 292 15.40 -6.52 -1.29
C LEU A 292 16.63 -6.43 -2.20
N VAL A 293 17.52 -7.44 -2.15
CA VAL A 293 18.57 -7.60 -3.17
C VAL A 293 17.96 -7.65 -4.58
N ASN A 294 16.76 -8.21 -4.71
CA ASN A 294 16.01 -8.26 -5.96
C ASN A 294 15.56 -6.86 -6.44
N SER A 295 15.33 -5.90 -5.55
CA SER A 295 14.98 -4.51 -5.88
C SER A 295 16.00 -3.89 -6.84
N TYR A 296 17.27 -4.11 -6.60
CA TYR A 296 18.37 -3.55 -7.42
C TYR A 296 18.52 -4.22 -8.78
N LYS A 297 17.88 -5.36 -9.02
CA LYS A 297 17.77 -5.97 -10.34
C LYS A 297 16.71 -5.27 -11.21
N ARG A 298 15.78 -4.53 -10.59
CA ARG A 298 14.82 -3.69 -11.28
C ARG A 298 15.45 -2.37 -11.73
N LEU A 299 16.24 -1.73 -10.88
CA LEU A 299 16.81 -0.38 -11.08
C LEU A 299 18.02 -0.39 -12.05
N VAL A 300 17.81 -0.86 -13.26
CA VAL A 300 18.86 -0.98 -14.30
C VAL A 300 18.39 -0.35 -15.61
N PRO A 301 19.31 0.21 -16.44
CA PRO A 301 18.97 0.78 -17.73
C PRO A 301 18.33 -0.22 -18.69
N GLY A 302 17.48 0.28 -19.59
CA GLY A 302 16.84 -0.52 -20.65
C GLY A 302 15.49 -1.12 -20.28
N TYR A 303 15.00 -0.83 -19.07
CA TYR A 303 13.67 -1.17 -18.58
C TYR A 303 12.97 0.09 -18.08
N ASP A 304 11.66 0.05 -17.87
CA ASP A 304 10.90 1.20 -17.37
C ASP A 304 11.11 1.40 -15.87
N ALA A 305 12.31 1.78 -15.50
CA ALA A 305 12.73 2.02 -14.12
C ALA A 305 13.61 3.27 -14.01
N PRO A 306 13.54 4.02 -12.90
CA PRO A 306 14.39 5.18 -12.69
C PRO A 306 15.84 4.76 -12.46
N VAL A 307 16.75 5.35 -13.22
CA VAL A 307 18.20 5.06 -13.13
C VAL A 307 19.04 6.31 -12.87
N CYS A 308 18.40 7.47 -12.79
CA CYS A 308 19.06 8.77 -12.56
C CYS A 308 18.49 9.42 -11.30
N VAL A 309 19.38 9.79 -10.36
CA VAL A 309 19.02 10.60 -9.19
C VAL A 309 18.86 12.05 -9.63
N ALA A 310 17.71 12.34 -10.24
CA ALA A 310 17.33 13.62 -10.76
C ALA A 310 15.81 13.75 -10.78
N TRP A 311 15.31 14.96 -11.01
CA TRP A 311 13.91 15.18 -11.36
C TRP A 311 13.81 15.59 -12.83
N SER A 312 12.66 15.34 -13.42
CA SER A 312 12.36 15.75 -14.78
C SER A 312 10.90 16.11 -14.95
N ALA A 313 10.64 17.14 -15.75
CA ALA A 313 9.29 17.46 -16.19
C ALA A 313 8.88 16.55 -17.36
N HIS A 314 7.58 16.26 -17.44
CA HIS A 314 6.94 15.57 -18.56
C HIS A 314 7.34 14.08 -18.72
N ALA A 315 7.88 13.71 -19.90
CA ALA A 315 7.90 12.32 -20.35
C ALA A 315 9.16 11.52 -19.97
N ASN A 316 10.11 12.07 -19.22
CA ASN A 316 11.32 11.32 -18.85
C ASN A 316 11.10 10.38 -17.67
N ARG A 317 10.87 9.11 -17.96
CA ARG A 317 10.65 8.05 -16.95
C ARG A 317 11.94 7.50 -16.33
N SER A 318 13.12 7.86 -16.84
CA SER A 318 14.41 7.46 -16.25
C SER A 318 14.82 8.31 -15.05
N ALA A 319 14.15 9.43 -14.81
CA ALA A 319 14.36 10.27 -13.64
C ALA A 319 13.69 9.67 -12.40
N LEU A 320 14.31 9.87 -11.24
CA LEU A 320 13.80 9.39 -9.96
C LEU A 320 12.47 10.06 -9.56
N ILE A 321 12.37 11.37 -9.81
CA ILE A 321 11.15 12.15 -9.62
C ILE A 321 10.69 12.65 -10.98
N ARG A 322 9.44 12.36 -11.32
CA ARG A 322 8.76 12.91 -12.48
C ARG A 322 7.75 13.95 -12.03
N ILE A 323 7.62 15.02 -12.82
CA ILE A 323 6.54 16.00 -12.68
C ILE A 323 5.54 15.71 -13.81
N PRO A 324 4.39 15.07 -13.50
CA PRO A 324 3.36 14.82 -14.49
C PRO A 324 2.76 16.14 -14.99
N SER A 325 2.23 16.13 -16.23
CA SER A 325 1.45 17.27 -16.73
C SER A 325 0.11 17.33 -16.00
N ALA A 326 -0.11 18.36 -15.23
CA ALA A 326 -1.36 18.59 -14.51
C ALA A 326 -2.40 19.32 -15.39
N ARG A 327 -3.67 19.07 -15.13
CA ARG A 327 -4.82 19.81 -15.73
C ARG A 327 -5.67 20.39 -14.61
N GLY A 328 -5.13 21.39 -13.90
CA GLY A 328 -5.81 22.06 -12.79
C GLY A 328 -5.09 21.85 -11.45
N GLU A 329 -5.54 22.58 -10.44
CA GLU A 329 -4.93 22.63 -9.12
C GLU A 329 -4.93 21.27 -8.44
N ASP A 330 -6.03 20.53 -8.53
CA ASP A 330 -6.23 19.24 -7.84
C ASP A 330 -5.31 18.13 -8.37
N SER A 331 -4.81 18.25 -9.62
CA SER A 331 -3.96 17.26 -10.26
C SER A 331 -2.46 17.56 -10.18
N THR A 332 -2.06 18.69 -9.56
CA THR A 332 -0.65 19.08 -9.43
C THR A 332 0.04 18.24 -8.36
N ARG A 333 1.02 17.46 -8.77
CA ARG A 333 1.72 16.49 -7.95
C ARG A 333 3.13 16.22 -8.43
N ILE A 334 3.90 15.51 -7.65
CA ILE A 334 5.16 14.89 -8.07
C ILE A 334 5.03 13.36 -7.98
N GLU A 335 5.74 12.64 -8.80
CA GLU A 335 5.77 11.18 -8.83
C GLU A 335 7.16 10.68 -8.45
N LEU A 336 7.28 9.96 -7.34
CA LEU A 336 8.49 9.24 -6.95
C LEU A 336 8.45 7.83 -7.54
N ARG A 337 9.41 7.50 -8.40
CA ARG A 337 9.41 6.28 -9.21
C ARG A 337 10.31 5.15 -8.70
N CYS A 338 11.17 5.43 -7.71
CA CYS A 338 12.12 4.42 -7.24
C CYS A 338 11.52 3.33 -6.36
N PRO A 339 10.48 3.53 -5.54
CA PRO A 339 9.94 2.45 -4.72
C PRO A 339 9.48 1.27 -5.58
N ASP A 340 9.61 0.08 -5.05
CA ASP A 340 9.08 -1.13 -5.67
C ASP A 340 7.94 -1.74 -4.85
N SER A 341 7.21 -2.67 -5.47
CA SER A 341 6.01 -3.25 -4.88
C SER A 341 6.29 -4.14 -3.65
N ALA A 342 7.57 -4.44 -3.32
CA ALA A 342 7.92 -5.18 -2.11
C ALA A 342 8.08 -4.29 -0.87
N VAL A 343 8.02 -2.97 -1.03
CA VAL A 343 8.21 -2.00 0.05
C VAL A 343 7.18 -2.18 1.18
N ASN A 344 7.58 -1.80 2.38
CA ASN A 344 6.67 -1.53 3.49
C ASN A 344 6.08 -0.13 3.28
N PRO A 345 4.79 -0.01 2.98
CA PRO A 345 4.15 1.25 2.60
C PRO A 345 4.12 2.29 3.71
#